data_d557b59f036501e12461ddc66d3f8faf
#
_entry.id   d557b59f036501e12461ddc66d3f8faf
#
_cell.length_a   1.000
_cell.length_b   1.000
_cell.length_c   1.000
_cell.angle_alpha   90.00
_cell.angle_beta   90.00
_cell.angle_gamma   90.00
#
_symmetry.space_group_name_H-M   'P 1'
#
loop_
_entity.id
_entity.type
_entity.pdbx_description
1 polymer ?
#
loop_
_entity_poly.entity_id
_entity_poly.type
_entity_poly.pdbx_seq_one_letter_code
_entity_poly.pdbx_strand_id
1 'polypeptide(L)'
;KGDVVQELRKACDKYGLKFGVYLSPWDRNAECYGQGEAYNKFFIEQLTELLTNYGEVHEVWFDGANGEGPNGKKQEYDWDAILKTIRRLQPKAVTAIMGDDVRWVGNEGGLGRTTEWSATALMPNSYPGSDEVYKRLGINAMSKDLGSRELVSKASDLFWYPSEVDVSIRPGWFYHAEQDNQVRSLANLVNIYYRSVGCNSVLLLNIPPDKRGLMHENDVKRIKELTEYIKKTFADNKVEKGNRIWTAKVGDTKEYKVRKNTLVNTFLIQEDITKGQRVEGFTVEVFANGAWHHVGEGTTVGYKRLLPFSDSHAEKVRVTITGARGTVNISNIGLYYAEPLVDKTMKVTLSDVPVDGWKTVGMDAAAAIDGKQETVWKTETLTPLVVDMGKEVEIAGFSYAPAQEEDLTGTIYKYNFYVSRDGKDWMKCDATGEFSNIMHNPVPYFVRFGKTYPARYFKLEPVTEINNKAVTAVGEIGVLLK
;
A
#
# COMPACT_ATOMS: atom_id res chain seq x y z
N LYS A 1 8.02 34.53 -8.87
CA LYS A 1 7.73 33.28 -8.15
C LYS A 1 6.26 32.98 -8.38
N GLY A 2 5.91 31.75 -8.80
CA GLY A 2 4.53 31.32 -8.99
C GLY A 2 3.96 30.71 -7.70
N ASP A 3 2.63 30.64 -7.60
CA ASP A 3 1.91 29.90 -6.58
C ASP A 3 1.48 28.53 -7.14
N VAL A 4 2.26 27.49 -6.81
CA VAL A 4 2.05 26.12 -7.31
C VAL A 4 0.70 25.56 -6.86
N VAL A 5 0.28 25.85 -5.63
CA VAL A 5 -0.98 25.36 -5.06
C VAL A 5 -2.16 25.98 -5.82
N GLN A 6 -2.10 27.29 -6.09
CA GLN A 6 -3.12 28.00 -6.87
C GLN A 6 -3.23 27.48 -8.31
N GLU A 7 -2.09 27.22 -8.97
CA GLU A 7 -2.11 26.70 -10.33
C GLU A 7 -2.68 25.26 -10.39
N LEU A 8 -2.36 24.44 -9.39
CA LEU A 8 -2.95 23.10 -9.27
C LEU A 8 -4.46 23.20 -8.99
N ARG A 9 -4.88 24.11 -8.11
CA ARG A 9 -6.30 24.35 -7.85
C ARG A 9 -7.06 24.73 -9.11
N LYS A 10 -6.55 25.68 -9.90
CA LYS A 10 -7.12 26.09 -11.18
C LYS A 10 -7.21 24.93 -12.18
N ALA A 11 -6.20 24.07 -12.20
CA ALA A 11 -6.21 22.88 -13.04
C ALA A 11 -7.28 21.88 -12.60
N CYS A 12 -7.45 21.64 -11.30
CA CYS A 12 -8.52 20.81 -10.77
C CYS A 12 -9.89 21.32 -11.18
N ASP A 13 -10.16 22.62 -11.03
CA ASP A 13 -11.43 23.24 -11.43
C ASP A 13 -11.68 23.09 -12.93
N LYS A 14 -10.64 23.34 -13.76
CA LYS A 14 -10.75 23.23 -15.22
C LYS A 14 -11.14 21.82 -15.69
N TYR A 15 -10.64 20.79 -15.01
CA TYR A 15 -10.87 19.38 -15.41
C TYR A 15 -11.92 18.67 -14.56
N GLY A 16 -12.60 19.37 -13.66
CA GLY A 16 -13.63 18.80 -12.79
C GLY A 16 -13.09 17.79 -11.76
N LEU A 17 -11.85 17.99 -11.33
CA LEU A 17 -11.22 17.19 -10.27
C LEU A 17 -11.45 17.84 -8.91
N LYS A 18 -11.60 17.02 -7.88
CA LYS A 18 -11.60 17.48 -6.51
C LYS A 18 -10.16 17.83 -6.10
N PHE A 19 -10.02 18.92 -5.35
CA PHE A 19 -8.73 19.39 -4.87
C PHE A 19 -8.54 18.97 -3.41
N GLY A 20 -7.40 18.38 -3.09
CA GLY A 20 -6.96 18.06 -1.75
C GLY A 20 -5.55 18.58 -1.50
N VAL A 21 -5.14 18.62 -0.23
CA VAL A 21 -3.81 19.06 0.19
C VAL A 21 -3.15 18.05 1.10
N TYR A 22 -1.84 17.88 0.93
CA TYR A 22 -0.95 17.17 1.83
C TYR A 22 -0.08 18.18 2.56
N LEU A 23 -0.09 18.17 3.88
CA LEU A 23 0.83 18.92 4.71
C LEU A 23 1.53 17.97 5.68
N SER A 24 2.83 17.74 5.51
CA SER A 24 3.59 16.83 6.37
C SER A 24 3.68 17.39 7.80
N PRO A 25 3.22 16.63 8.81
CA PRO A 25 3.42 17.04 10.20
C PRO A 25 4.91 17.02 10.58
N TRP A 26 5.68 16.07 10.03
CA TRP A 26 7.11 15.99 10.26
C TRP A 26 7.87 16.95 9.35
N ASP A 27 8.38 18.04 9.94
CA ASP A 27 9.19 19.02 9.23
C ASP A 27 10.65 18.98 9.70
N ARG A 28 11.53 18.55 8.80
CA ARG A 28 12.98 18.43 9.08
C ARG A 28 13.75 19.74 8.93
N ASN A 29 13.08 20.82 8.52
CA ASN A 29 13.72 22.12 8.24
C ASN A 29 13.27 23.22 9.19
N ALA A 30 12.04 23.18 9.71
CA ALA A 30 11.54 24.21 10.62
C ALA A 30 12.33 24.23 11.93
N GLU A 31 12.91 25.38 12.27
CA GLU A 31 13.71 25.55 13.49
C GLU A 31 12.88 25.31 14.75
N CYS A 32 11.58 25.61 14.71
CA CYS A 32 10.67 25.39 15.84
C CYS A 32 10.14 23.96 15.95
N TYR A 33 10.47 23.05 15.02
CA TYR A 33 10.05 21.63 15.12
C TYR A 33 10.63 20.99 16.40
N GLY A 34 9.79 20.18 17.06
CA GLY A 34 10.16 19.57 18.35
C GLY A 34 10.13 20.54 19.55
N GLN A 35 9.54 21.74 19.37
CA GLN A 35 9.34 22.73 20.43
C GLN A 35 7.88 22.85 20.89
N GLY A 36 7.10 21.77 20.74
CA GLY A 36 5.74 21.68 21.23
C GLY A 36 4.82 22.77 20.67
N GLU A 37 4.34 23.68 21.56
CA GLU A 37 3.37 24.73 21.22
C GLU A 37 3.85 25.65 20.09
N ALA A 38 5.12 26.01 20.04
CA ALA A 38 5.67 26.89 19.00
C ALA A 38 5.51 26.29 17.60
N TYR A 39 5.78 24.99 17.45
CA TYR A 39 5.57 24.30 16.18
C TYR A 39 4.09 24.07 15.88
N ASN A 40 3.28 23.70 16.86
CA ASN A 40 1.83 23.54 16.66
C ASN A 40 1.19 24.83 16.12
N LYS A 41 1.59 25.98 16.65
CA LYS A 41 1.14 27.29 16.13
C LYS A 41 1.59 27.49 14.69
N PHE A 42 2.87 27.28 14.37
CA PHE A 42 3.41 27.40 13.02
C PHE A 42 2.70 26.47 12.03
N PHE A 43 2.47 25.21 12.41
CA PHE A 43 1.79 24.24 11.58
C PHE A 43 0.32 24.64 11.30
N ILE A 44 -0.40 25.10 12.32
CA ILE A 44 -1.79 25.57 12.19
C ILE A 44 -1.86 26.83 11.32
N GLU A 45 -0.88 27.73 11.37
CA GLU A 45 -0.81 28.91 10.51
C GLU A 45 -0.65 28.49 9.03
N GLN A 46 0.29 27.60 8.71
CA GLN A 46 0.43 27.04 7.34
C GLN A 46 -0.84 26.33 6.88
N LEU A 47 -1.42 25.50 7.73
CA LEU A 47 -2.67 24.80 7.43
C LEU A 47 -3.80 25.80 7.15
N THR A 48 -3.89 26.88 7.94
CA THR A 48 -4.88 27.95 7.74
C THR A 48 -4.73 28.62 6.38
N GLU A 49 -3.50 28.92 5.94
CA GLU A 49 -3.24 29.45 4.59
C GLU A 49 -3.76 28.52 3.51
N LEU A 50 -3.44 27.23 3.59
CA LEU A 50 -3.89 26.21 2.62
C LEU A 50 -5.42 26.09 2.58
N LEU A 51 -6.09 26.18 3.72
CA LEU A 51 -7.54 25.98 3.84
C LEU A 51 -8.36 27.25 3.59
N THR A 52 -7.74 28.43 3.47
CA THR A 52 -8.47 29.70 3.25
C THR A 52 -8.21 30.31 1.88
N ASN A 53 -7.03 30.12 1.29
CA ASN A 53 -6.61 30.86 0.10
C ASN A 53 -6.98 30.19 -1.23
N TYR A 54 -7.38 28.90 -1.23
CA TYR A 54 -7.51 28.09 -2.44
C TYR A 54 -8.93 27.53 -2.67
N GLY A 55 -9.95 28.10 -1.98
CA GLY A 55 -11.34 27.69 -2.11
C GLY A 55 -11.66 26.37 -1.41
N GLU A 56 -12.59 25.58 -1.96
CA GLU A 56 -13.03 24.32 -1.34
C GLU A 56 -11.94 23.25 -1.43
N VAL A 57 -11.55 22.71 -0.27
CA VAL A 57 -10.63 21.58 -0.13
C VAL A 57 -11.45 20.34 0.23
N HIS A 58 -11.27 19.26 -0.52
CA HIS A 58 -12.05 18.03 -0.36
C HIS A 58 -11.37 17.01 0.55
N GLU A 59 -10.05 17.07 0.64
CA GLU A 59 -9.25 16.18 1.48
C GLU A 59 -8.04 16.91 2.06
N VAL A 60 -7.78 16.66 3.34
CA VAL A 60 -6.56 17.08 4.03
C VAL A 60 -5.84 15.81 4.48
N TRP A 61 -4.66 15.58 3.92
CA TRP A 61 -3.89 14.38 4.15
C TRP A 61 -2.65 14.67 5.00
N PHE A 62 -2.47 13.90 6.06
CA PHE A 62 -1.33 14.00 6.96
C PHE A 62 -0.57 12.68 7.04
N ASP A 63 0.74 12.75 6.88
CA ASP A 63 1.65 11.63 7.09
C ASP A 63 1.71 11.21 8.56
N GLY A 64 1.77 9.91 8.81
CA GLY A 64 1.93 9.34 10.14
C GLY A 64 3.38 9.33 10.65
N ALA A 65 4.36 9.67 9.80
CA ALA A 65 5.75 9.70 10.20
C ALA A 65 6.03 10.82 11.21
N ASN A 66 6.71 10.49 12.30
CA ASN A 66 7.10 11.41 13.36
C ASN A 66 8.54 11.11 13.82
N GLY A 67 9.50 11.67 13.09
CA GLY A 67 10.92 11.59 13.42
C GLY A 67 11.44 12.83 14.17
N GLU A 68 12.76 12.85 14.36
CA GLU A 68 13.44 13.98 14.98
C GLU A 68 13.60 15.16 14.01
N GLY A 69 13.57 16.35 14.54
CA GLY A 69 13.88 17.58 13.84
C GLY A 69 15.35 17.99 13.92
N PRO A 70 15.70 19.20 13.43
CA PRO A 70 17.07 19.71 13.48
C PRO A 70 17.67 19.77 14.87
N ASN A 71 16.84 19.90 15.90
CA ASN A 71 17.21 19.93 17.32
C ASN A 71 17.30 18.55 17.99
N GLY A 72 17.15 17.46 17.25
CA GLY A 72 17.16 16.07 17.75
C GLY A 72 15.93 15.68 18.58
N LYS A 73 14.83 16.46 18.50
CA LYS A 73 13.60 16.19 19.24
C LYS A 73 12.47 15.84 18.30
N LYS A 74 11.59 14.95 18.75
CA LYS A 74 10.29 14.69 18.10
C LYS A 74 9.27 15.74 18.51
N GLN A 75 8.33 16.01 17.63
CA GLN A 75 7.22 16.93 17.90
C GLN A 75 6.07 16.21 18.62
N GLU A 76 5.48 16.89 19.58
CA GLU A 76 4.18 16.55 20.17
C GLU A 76 3.10 17.43 19.52
N TYR A 77 2.22 16.80 18.74
CA TYR A 77 1.20 17.50 17.97
C TYR A 77 -0.08 17.73 18.77
N ASP A 78 -0.63 18.92 18.68
CA ASP A 78 -1.99 19.23 19.14
C ASP A 78 -3.02 18.86 18.06
N TRP A 79 -3.27 17.57 17.91
CA TRP A 79 -4.22 17.05 16.91
C TRP A 79 -5.63 17.57 17.10
N ASP A 80 -6.06 17.85 18.34
CA ASP A 80 -7.38 18.41 18.62
C ASP A 80 -7.52 19.81 18.01
N ALA A 81 -6.54 20.69 18.21
CA ALA A 81 -6.53 22.02 17.60
C ALA A 81 -6.40 21.96 16.07
N ILE A 82 -5.61 21.03 15.54
CA ILE A 82 -5.43 20.81 14.09
C ILE A 82 -6.78 20.40 13.46
N LEU A 83 -7.41 19.34 13.97
CA LEU A 83 -8.69 18.84 13.45
C LEU A 83 -9.82 19.86 13.59
N LYS A 84 -9.90 20.57 14.72
CA LYS A 84 -10.87 21.69 14.92
C LYS A 84 -10.66 22.80 13.88
N THR A 85 -9.42 23.12 13.54
CA THR A 85 -9.11 24.12 12.52
C THR A 85 -9.65 23.69 11.15
N ILE A 86 -9.44 22.42 10.76
CA ILE A 86 -9.98 21.89 9.51
C ILE A 86 -11.50 21.92 9.51
N ARG A 87 -12.15 21.41 10.55
CA ARG A 87 -13.63 21.39 10.65
C ARG A 87 -14.25 22.78 10.59
N ARG A 88 -13.56 23.78 11.15
CA ARG A 88 -14.01 25.19 11.10
C ARG A 88 -13.85 25.81 9.71
N LEU A 89 -12.73 25.56 9.02
CA LEU A 89 -12.41 26.21 7.74
C LEU A 89 -12.96 25.45 6.53
N GLN A 90 -12.96 24.11 6.59
CA GLN A 90 -13.38 23.21 5.52
C GLN A 90 -14.23 22.06 6.12
N PRO A 91 -15.48 22.35 6.55
CA PRO A 91 -16.29 21.39 7.31
C PRO A 91 -16.68 20.13 6.53
N LYS A 92 -16.52 20.12 5.20
CA LYS A 92 -16.78 18.97 4.33
C LYS A 92 -15.53 18.22 3.90
N ALA A 93 -14.36 18.71 4.25
CA ALA A 93 -13.11 18.04 3.92
C ALA A 93 -13.00 16.72 4.68
N VAL A 94 -12.56 15.69 3.97
CA VAL A 94 -12.15 14.40 4.55
C VAL A 94 -10.74 14.55 5.09
N THR A 95 -10.48 13.99 6.27
CA THR A 95 -9.14 13.93 6.86
C THR A 95 -8.59 12.52 6.78
N ALA A 96 -7.38 12.36 6.25
CA ALA A 96 -6.81 11.05 5.98
C ALA A 96 -5.47 10.84 6.70
N ILE A 97 -5.24 9.60 7.03
CA ILE A 97 -4.15 8.92 7.71
C ILE A 97 -4.00 9.37 9.16
N MET A 98 -3.48 10.56 9.47
CA MET A 98 -3.50 11.12 10.83
C MET A 98 -4.76 11.98 11.06
N GLY A 99 -5.83 11.72 10.30
CA GLY A 99 -7.17 12.25 10.50
C GLY A 99 -8.09 11.25 11.18
N ASP A 100 -9.37 11.60 11.23
CA ASP A 100 -10.42 10.81 11.87
C ASP A 100 -11.49 10.30 10.91
N ASP A 101 -11.34 10.52 9.58
CA ASP A 101 -12.28 10.04 8.57
C ASP A 101 -11.79 8.82 7.80
N VAL A 102 -10.49 8.75 7.50
CA VAL A 102 -9.90 7.66 6.68
C VAL A 102 -8.59 7.21 7.32
N ARG A 103 -8.45 5.90 7.53
CA ARG A 103 -7.25 5.29 8.11
C ARG A 103 -6.31 4.73 7.04
N TRP A 104 -5.05 4.67 7.38
CA TRP A 104 -4.07 3.92 6.60
C TRP A 104 -4.33 2.42 6.64
N VAL A 105 -4.16 1.74 5.50
CA VAL A 105 -4.32 0.28 5.39
C VAL A 105 -3.19 -0.49 6.10
N GLY A 106 -2.06 0.16 6.39
CA GLY A 106 -0.93 -0.42 7.10
C GLY A 106 0.20 -0.95 6.22
N ASN A 107 0.16 -0.72 4.91
CA ASN A 107 1.25 -1.01 3.96
C ASN A 107 1.22 -0.04 2.78
N GLU A 108 2.34 0.09 2.09
CA GLU A 108 2.51 0.92 0.89
C GLU A 108 2.66 0.08 -0.39
N GLY A 109 2.29 -1.19 -0.32
CA GLY A 109 2.39 -2.14 -1.45
C GLY A 109 1.20 -2.12 -2.42
N GLY A 110 0.17 -1.33 -2.14
CA GLY A 110 -1.06 -1.33 -2.93
C GLY A 110 -2.02 -2.47 -2.58
N LEU A 111 -1.93 -3.02 -1.36
CA LEU A 111 -2.65 -4.23 -0.95
C LEU A 111 -3.66 -3.93 0.16
N GLY A 112 -4.93 -3.81 -0.20
CA GLY A 112 -6.05 -3.89 0.74
C GLY A 112 -6.30 -5.32 1.23
N ARG A 113 -7.00 -5.43 2.34
CA ARG A 113 -7.38 -6.74 2.92
C ARG A 113 -8.61 -7.29 2.23
N THR A 114 -8.68 -8.60 2.11
CA THR A 114 -9.89 -9.29 1.61
C THR A 114 -11.05 -9.22 2.60
N THR A 115 -10.75 -9.14 3.90
CA THR A 115 -11.72 -8.86 4.97
C THR A 115 -11.47 -7.45 5.47
N GLU A 116 -12.24 -6.48 4.96
CA GLU A 116 -12.05 -5.06 5.26
C GLU A 116 -13.35 -4.43 5.76
N TRP A 117 -13.30 -3.88 6.97
CA TRP A 117 -14.41 -3.22 7.63
C TRP A 117 -14.20 -1.71 7.67
N SER A 118 -15.26 -0.95 7.34
CA SER A 118 -15.29 0.50 7.58
C SER A 118 -15.61 0.84 9.03
N ALA A 119 -16.41 -0.01 9.71
CA ALA A 119 -16.60 0.11 11.14
C ALA A 119 -15.57 -0.75 11.88
N THR A 120 -14.65 -0.12 12.62
CA THR A 120 -13.50 -0.78 13.25
C THR A 120 -13.37 -0.46 14.72
N ALA A 121 -12.63 -1.31 15.46
CA ALA A 121 -12.18 -1.05 16.82
C ALA A 121 -10.90 -0.20 16.87
N LEU A 122 -10.30 0.09 15.72
CA LEU A 122 -9.12 0.95 15.63
C LEU A 122 -9.51 2.41 15.82
N MET A 123 -9.07 2.98 16.91
CA MET A 123 -9.24 4.40 17.23
C MET A 123 -8.34 5.25 16.30
N PRO A 124 -8.77 6.43 15.83
CA PRO A 124 -7.87 7.32 15.11
C PRO A 124 -6.60 7.63 15.90
N ASN A 125 -5.42 7.54 15.25
CA ASN A 125 -4.13 7.82 15.90
C ASN A 125 -4.04 9.24 16.48
N SER A 126 -4.77 10.17 15.90
CA SER A 126 -4.86 11.56 16.35
C SER A 126 -5.67 11.77 17.65
N TYR A 127 -6.36 10.73 18.14
CA TYR A 127 -7.17 10.83 19.34
C TYR A 127 -6.34 10.51 20.59
N PRO A 128 -6.52 11.27 21.69
CA PRO A 128 -5.87 10.98 22.96
C PRO A 128 -6.20 9.57 23.45
N GLY A 129 -5.19 8.82 23.91
CA GLY A 129 -5.36 7.47 24.44
C GLY A 129 -5.41 6.35 23.39
N SER A 130 -5.17 6.64 22.12
CA SER A 130 -5.15 5.63 21.05
C SER A 130 -4.11 4.53 21.31
N ASP A 131 -2.91 4.87 21.79
CA ASP A 131 -1.85 3.92 22.10
C ASP A 131 -2.24 2.92 23.19
N GLU A 132 -2.95 3.36 24.23
CA GLU A 132 -3.46 2.51 25.30
C GLU A 132 -4.54 1.54 24.76
N VAL A 133 -5.42 2.03 23.87
CA VAL A 133 -6.43 1.20 23.21
C VAL A 133 -5.75 0.13 22.36
N TYR A 134 -4.73 0.51 21.57
CA TYR A 134 -4.00 -0.44 20.75
C TYR A 134 -3.29 -1.52 21.56
N LYS A 135 -2.60 -1.13 22.62
CA LYS A 135 -1.97 -2.09 23.55
C LYS A 135 -2.98 -3.02 24.19
N ARG A 136 -4.10 -2.49 24.68
CA ARG A 136 -5.17 -3.27 25.33
C ARG A 136 -5.81 -4.27 24.39
N LEU A 137 -6.04 -3.89 23.13
CA LEU A 137 -6.67 -4.76 22.13
C LEU A 137 -5.66 -5.63 21.35
N GLY A 138 -4.36 -5.37 21.47
CA GLY A 138 -3.31 -6.08 20.74
C GLY A 138 -3.36 -5.82 19.22
N ILE A 139 -3.71 -4.59 18.81
CA ILE A 139 -3.89 -4.20 17.41
C ILE A 139 -3.02 -3.01 17.01
N ASN A 140 -2.86 -2.86 15.70
CA ASN A 140 -2.29 -1.69 15.04
C ASN A 140 -2.89 -1.54 13.63
N ALA A 141 -2.45 -0.55 12.86
CA ALA A 141 -2.93 -0.32 11.50
C ALA A 141 -2.73 -1.53 10.54
N MET A 142 -1.70 -2.35 10.78
CA MET A 142 -1.40 -3.54 9.99
C MET A 142 -2.23 -4.77 10.37
N SER A 143 -2.94 -4.73 11.49
CA SER A 143 -3.73 -5.87 11.99
C SER A 143 -4.84 -6.24 11.01
N LYS A 144 -5.07 -7.55 10.85
CA LYS A 144 -6.14 -8.09 10.00
C LYS A 144 -7.48 -7.99 10.72
N ASP A 145 -8.56 -7.90 9.94
CA ASP A 145 -9.96 -7.98 10.41
C ASP A 145 -10.28 -7.07 11.62
N LEU A 146 -9.92 -5.77 11.49
CA LEU A 146 -10.09 -4.75 12.53
C LEU A 146 -11.54 -4.52 12.98
N GLY A 147 -12.49 -5.09 12.29
CA GLY A 147 -13.90 -5.09 12.65
C GLY A 147 -14.43 -6.47 13.00
N SER A 148 -13.62 -7.50 13.27
CA SER A 148 -14.10 -8.84 13.65
C SER A 148 -15.04 -8.81 14.87
N ARG A 149 -15.97 -9.75 14.95
CA ARG A 149 -16.88 -9.86 16.10
C ARG A 149 -16.13 -10.00 17.41
N GLU A 150 -15.04 -10.78 17.39
CA GLU A 150 -14.19 -10.98 18.56
C GLU A 150 -13.56 -9.67 19.02
N LEU A 151 -12.95 -8.92 18.10
CA LEU A 151 -12.29 -7.66 18.43
C LEU A 151 -13.30 -6.59 18.88
N VAL A 152 -14.41 -6.45 18.14
CA VAL A 152 -15.48 -5.49 18.44
C VAL A 152 -16.11 -5.77 19.81
N SER A 153 -16.22 -7.02 20.24
CA SER A 153 -16.76 -7.37 21.57
C SER A 153 -15.86 -6.93 22.72
N LYS A 154 -14.57 -6.69 22.48
CA LYS A 154 -13.56 -6.22 23.45
C LYS A 154 -13.35 -4.71 23.41
N ALA A 155 -13.83 -4.04 22.36
CA ALA A 155 -13.70 -2.61 22.19
C ALA A 155 -14.76 -1.86 22.99
N SER A 156 -14.39 -0.71 23.58
CA SER A 156 -15.33 0.22 24.22
C SER A 156 -16.07 1.07 23.19
N ASP A 157 -15.40 1.39 22.07
CA ASP A 157 -15.89 2.28 21.03
C ASP A 157 -15.65 1.69 19.65
N LEU A 158 -16.48 2.09 18.69
CA LEU A 158 -16.33 1.77 17.27
C LEU A 158 -16.26 3.07 16.47
N PHE A 159 -15.38 3.06 15.47
CA PHE A 159 -15.15 4.20 14.60
C PHE A 159 -15.51 3.82 13.16
N TRP A 160 -16.25 4.70 12.48
CA TRP A 160 -16.42 4.61 11.03
C TRP A 160 -15.15 5.15 10.38
N TYR A 161 -14.23 4.27 10.06
CA TYR A 161 -12.86 4.57 9.71
C TYR A 161 -12.41 3.67 8.55
N PRO A 162 -12.96 3.91 7.33
CA PRO A 162 -12.60 3.15 6.13
C PRO A 162 -11.11 3.29 5.83
N SER A 163 -10.53 2.26 5.21
CA SER A 163 -9.11 2.22 4.88
C SER A 163 -8.80 2.93 3.57
N GLU A 164 -7.62 3.54 3.50
CA GLU A 164 -6.96 3.98 2.29
C GLU A 164 -5.72 3.12 2.04
N VAL A 165 -5.59 2.69 0.78
CA VAL A 165 -4.42 2.01 0.23
C VAL A 165 -3.62 3.04 -0.53
N ASP A 166 -2.44 3.38 -0.04
CA ASP A 166 -1.50 4.28 -0.67
C ASP A 166 -0.36 3.51 -1.34
N VAL A 167 -0.03 3.90 -2.55
CA VAL A 167 1.01 3.26 -3.34
C VAL A 167 1.54 4.21 -4.42
N SER A 168 2.82 4.10 -4.74
CA SER A 168 3.39 4.87 -5.85
C SER A 168 3.34 4.10 -7.17
N ILE A 169 3.12 4.82 -8.27
CA ILE A 169 3.22 4.27 -9.63
C ILE A 169 4.65 3.89 -10.00
N ARG A 170 5.65 4.41 -9.27
CA ARG A 170 7.09 4.17 -9.41
C ARG A 170 7.64 3.42 -8.20
N PRO A 171 8.89 2.96 -8.20
CA PRO A 171 9.49 2.28 -7.05
C PRO A 171 9.50 3.11 -5.75
N GLY A 172 9.64 4.44 -5.86
CA GLY A 172 9.65 5.35 -4.70
C GLY A 172 8.59 6.45 -4.81
N TRP A 173 8.46 7.27 -3.74
CA TRP A 173 7.49 8.35 -3.64
C TRP A 173 7.88 9.59 -4.44
N PHE A 174 9.16 9.77 -4.73
CA PHE A 174 9.70 10.92 -5.45
C PHE A 174 10.18 10.54 -6.85
N TYR A 175 10.26 11.55 -7.73
CA TYR A 175 10.74 11.36 -9.08
C TYR A 175 12.27 11.14 -9.14
N HIS A 176 12.67 10.11 -9.85
CA HIS A 176 14.04 9.80 -10.22
C HIS A 176 14.09 9.43 -11.70
N ALA A 177 14.92 10.12 -12.50
CA ALA A 177 14.98 9.92 -13.96
C ALA A 177 15.40 8.50 -14.35
N GLU A 178 16.26 7.86 -13.56
CA GLU A 178 16.69 6.48 -13.75
C GLU A 178 15.53 5.45 -13.59
N GLN A 179 14.41 5.88 -13.03
CA GLN A 179 13.20 5.06 -12.85
C GLN A 179 12.15 5.25 -13.97
N ASP A 180 12.46 6.03 -15.02
CA ASP A 180 11.47 6.33 -16.08
C ASP A 180 10.94 5.09 -16.80
N ASN A 181 11.74 4.03 -16.84
CA ASN A 181 11.34 2.74 -17.40
C ASN A 181 10.81 1.74 -16.36
N GLN A 182 10.69 2.13 -15.08
CA GLN A 182 10.25 1.29 -13.97
C GLN A 182 8.81 1.61 -13.51
N VAL A 183 8.05 2.29 -14.36
CA VAL A 183 6.61 2.53 -14.12
C VAL A 183 5.88 1.20 -14.07
N ARG A 184 5.02 1.01 -13.06
CA ARG A 184 4.24 -0.23 -12.90
C ARG A 184 3.52 -0.61 -14.19
N SER A 185 3.42 -1.90 -14.48
CA SER A 185 2.67 -2.37 -15.65
C SER A 185 1.16 -2.13 -15.48
N LEU A 186 0.42 -2.14 -16.58
CA LEU A 186 -1.04 -2.06 -16.53
C LEU A 186 -1.64 -3.20 -15.70
N ALA A 187 -1.14 -4.42 -15.86
CA ALA A 187 -1.60 -5.58 -15.09
C ALA A 187 -1.41 -5.39 -13.59
N ASN A 188 -0.24 -4.86 -13.17
CA ASN A 188 0.05 -4.58 -11.76
C ASN A 188 -0.90 -3.51 -11.20
N LEU A 189 -1.12 -2.40 -11.90
CA LEU A 189 -2.05 -1.35 -11.47
C LEU A 189 -3.50 -1.83 -11.42
N VAL A 190 -3.92 -2.67 -12.35
CA VAL A 190 -5.26 -3.29 -12.32
C VAL A 190 -5.39 -4.22 -11.12
N ASN A 191 -4.37 -5.02 -10.80
CA ASN A 191 -4.37 -5.83 -9.59
C ASN A 191 -4.47 -4.96 -8.32
N ILE A 192 -3.72 -3.85 -8.25
CA ILE A 192 -3.84 -2.87 -7.15
C ILE A 192 -5.26 -2.33 -7.06
N TYR A 193 -5.91 -1.98 -8.17
CA TYR A 193 -7.30 -1.53 -8.17
C TYR A 193 -8.27 -2.59 -7.61
N TYR A 194 -8.10 -3.86 -8.00
CA TYR A 194 -8.91 -4.96 -7.47
C TYR A 194 -8.65 -5.21 -5.98
N ARG A 195 -7.39 -5.07 -5.54
CA ARG A 195 -6.96 -5.29 -4.15
C ARG A 195 -7.18 -4.09 -3.23
N SER A 196 -7.54 -2.93 -3.75
CA SER A 196 -7.87 -1.72 -2.99
C SER A 196 -9.35 -1.37 -3.12
N VAL A 197 -9.75 -0.72 -4.22
CA VAL A 197 -11.14 -0.33 -4.50
C VAL A 197 -12.06 -1.55 -4.56
N GLY A 198 -11.57 -2.66 -5.11
CA GLY A 198 -12.29 -3.93 -5.15
C GLY A 198 -12.33 -4.68 -3.82
N CYS A 199 -11.74 -4.15 -2.77
CA CYS A 199 -11.76 -4.68 -1.39
C CYS A 199 -12.21 -3.63 -0.37
N ASN A 200 -13.15 -2.77 -0.74
CA ASN A 200 -13.76 -1.75 0.15
C ASN A 200 -12.77 -0.70 0.71
N SER A 201 -11.69 -0.40 -0.02
CA SER A 201 -10.72 0.63 0.37
C SER A 201 -10.68 1.78 -0.63
N VAL A 202 -10.24 2.95 -0.20
CA VAL A 202 -9.83 4.04 -1.10
C VAL A 202 -8.48 3.69 -1.72
N LEU A 203 -8.20 4.13 -2.92
CA LEU A 203 -6.88 4.04 -3.55
C LEU A 203 -6.29 5.44 -3.71
N LEU A 204 -5.17 5.70 -3.04
CA LEU A 204 -4.29 6.82 -3.31
C LEU A 204 -3.12 6.33 -4.15
N LEU A 205 -3.06 6.74 -5.41
CA LEU A 205 -1.98 6.41 -6.32
C LEU A 205 -1.07 7.63 -6.51
N ASN A 206 0.12 7.57 -5.92
CA ASN A 206 1.11 8.63 -6.07
C ASN A 206 1.71 8.65 -7.46
N ILE A 207 1.76 9.84 -8.08
CA ILE A 207 2.41 10.10 -9.37
C ILE A 207 3.33 11.31 -9.18
N PRO A 208 4.64 11.09 -8.95
CA PRO A 208 5.54 12.16 -8.62
C PRO A 208 5.79 13.08 -9.83
N PRO A 209 5.74 14.42 -9.65
CA PRO A 209 6.12 15.35 -10.71
C PRO A 209 7.63 15.29 -10.96
N ASP A 210 8.02 15.40 -12.22
CA ASP A 210 9.42 15.50 -12.63
C ASP A 210 10.00 16.92 -12.36
N LYS A 211 11.29 17.12 -12.68
CA LYS A 211 11.98 18.41 -12.47
C LYS A 211 11.40 19.58 -13.27
N ARG A 212 10.51 19.32 -14.24
CA ARG A 212 9.77 20.35 -14.99
C ARG A 212 8.49 20.77 -14.27
N GLY A 213 8.11 20.09 -13.17
CA GLY A 213 6.84 20.25 -12.50
C GLY A 213 5.66 19.59 -13.23
N LEU A 214 5.94 18.63 -14.12
CA LEU A 214 4.95 17.89 -14.90
C LEU A 214 5.00 16.40 -14.51
N MET A 215 3.89 15.69 -14.72
CA MET A 215 3.92 14.22 -14.70
C MET A 215 4.72 13.74 -15.92
N HIS A 216 5.63 12.80 -15.72
CA HIS A 216 6.42 12.22 -16.81
C HIS A 216 5.53 11.48 -17.82
N GLU A 217 5.89 11.50 -19.10
CA GLU A 217 5.09 10.96 -20.20
C GLU A 217 4.74 9.48 -20.03
N ASN A 218 5.66 8.68 -19.47
CA ASN A 218 5.42 7.25 -19.19
C ASN A 218 4.35 7.06 -18.12
N ASP A 219 4.32 7.91 -17.08
CA ASP A 219 3.31 7.87 -16.03
C ASP A 219 1.94 8.28 -16.59
N VAL A 220 1.90 9.37 -17.38
CA VAL A 220 0.67 9.83 -18.06
C VAL A 220 0.09 8.74 -18.96
N LYS A 221 0.94 8.09 -19.76
CA LYS A 221 0.54 6.99 -20.62
C LYS A 221 -0.10 5.87 -19.80
N ARG A 222 0.56 5.47 -18.71
CA ARG A 222 0.10 4.37 -17.86
C ARG A 222 -1.22 4.66 -17.17
N ILE A 223 -1.43 5.88 -16.68
CA ILE A 223 -2.70 6.30 -16.07
C ILE A 223 -3.84 6.31 -17.09
N LYS A 224 -3.57 6.74 -18.32
CA LYS A 224 -4.56 6.68 -19.40
C LYS A 224 -4.96 5.23 -19.70
N GLU A 225 -3.98 4.33 -19.86
CA GLU A 225 -4.22 2.91 -20.08
C GLU A 225 -5.05 2.29 -18.95
N LEU A 226 -4.73 2.58 -17.68
CA LEU A 226 -5.50 2.13 -16.52
C LEU A 226 -6.94 2.64 -16.55
N THR A 227 -7.11 3.93 -16.80
CA THR A 227 -8.44 4.56 -16.85
C THR A 227 -9.30 3.98 -17.97
N GLU A 228 -8.73 3.79 -19.15
CA GLU A 228 -9.42 3.18 -20.31
C GLU A 228 -9.80 1.72 -20.04
N TYR A 229 -8.89 0.95 -19.45
CA TYR A 229 -9.14 -0.44 -19.08
C TYR A 229 -10.30 -0.55 -18.08
N ILE A 230 -10.27 0.23 -16.99
CA ILE A 230 -11.33 0.24 -15.97
C ILE A 230 -12.66 0.67 -16.59
N LYS A 231 -12.69 1.76 -17.37
CA LYS A 231 -13.90 2.22 -18.05
C LYS A 231 -14.45 1.16 -18.98
N LYS A 232 -13.63 0.54 -19.82
CA LYS A 232 -14.03 -0.52 -20.75
C LYS A 232 -14.61 -1.73 -20.01
N THR A 233 -13.90 -2.20 -18.97
CA THR A 233 -14.32 -3.38 -18.20
C THR A 233 -15.67 -3.17 -17.54
N PHE A 234 -15.89 -2.03 -16.89
CA PHE A 234 -17.07 -1.79 -16.08
C PHE A 234 -18.18 -0.99 -16.80
N ALA A 235 -18.02 -0.65 -18.10
CA ALA A 235 -19.02 0.06 -18.87
C ALA A 235 -20.32 -0.73 -19.06
N ASP A 236 -20.22 -2.05 -19.16
CA ASP A 236 -21.31 -2.90 -19.60
C ASP A 236 -21.58 -4.06 -18.63
N ASN A 237 -22.40 -3.80 -17.62
CA ASN A 237 -22.86 -4.84 -16.70
C ASN A 237 -23.71 -5.89 -17.44
N LYS A 238 -23.25 -7.14 -17.44
CA LYS A 238 -23.89 -8.25 -18.15
C LYS A 238 -25.11 -8.82 -17.43
N VAL A 239 -25.30 -8.52 -16.14
CA VAL A 239 -26.55 -8.80 -15.42
C VAL A 239 -27.66 -7.95 -16.04
N GLU A 240 -28.79 -8.56 -16.38
CA GLU A 240 -29.94 -7.86 -16.98
C GLU A 240 -30.38 -6.68 -16.11
N LYS A 241 -30.87 -5.62 -16.77
CA LYS A 241 -31.47 -4.47 -16.07
C LYS A 241 -32.70 -4.96 -15.30
N GLY A 242 -32.77 -4.61 -14.03
CA GLY A 242 -33.88 -5.02 -13.17
C GLY A 242 -33.47 -4.98 -11.72
N ASN A 243 -34.01 -5.86 -10.91
CA ASN A 243 -33.91 -5.86 -9.46
C ASN A 243 -32.52 -6.25 -8.94
N ARG A 244 -31.50 -5.37 -9.14
CA ARG A 244 -30.15 -5.52 -8.62
C ARG A 244 -30.04 -5.14 -7.14
N ILE A 245 -31.03 -4.43 -6.62
CA ILE A 245 -31.16 -4.09 -5.21
C ILE A 245 -31.77 -5.28 -4.49
N TRP A 246 -31.23 -5.62 -3.33
CA TRP A 246 -31.66 -6.78 -2.57
C TRP A 246 -31.49 -6.58 -1.07
N THR A 247 -32.57 -6.83 -0.34
CA THR A 247 -32.52 -6.92 1.13
C THR A 247 -32.54 -8.39 1.52
N ALA A 248 -31.51 -8.83 2.27
CA ALA A 248 -31.25 -10.24 2.55
C ALA A 248 -30.90 -10.49 4.01
N LYS A 249 -30.98 -11.76 4.40
CA LYS A 249 -30.50 -12.34 5.66
C LYS A 249 -29.54 -13.49 5.36
N VAL A 250 -28.85 -13.98 6.37
CA VAL A 250 -28.03 -15.19 6.26
C VAL A 250 -28.87 -16.37 5.76
N GLY A 251 -28.36 -17.09 4.79
CA GLY A 251 -29.03 -18.20 4.11
C GLY A 251 -29.85 -17.78 2.89
N ASP A 252 -30.17 -16.52 2.73
CA ASP A 252 -30.90 -16.05 1.55
C ASP A 252 -30.03 -16.15 0.30
N THR A 253 -30.69 -16.60 -0.78
CA THR A 253 -30.10 -16.76 -2.10
C THR A 253 -30.92 -16.00 -3.14
N LYS A 254 -30.25 -15.31 -4.05
CA LYS A 254 -30.92 -14.63 -5.16
C LYS A 254 -30.24 -14.91 -6.48
N GLU A 255 -31.05 -15.24 -7.48
CA GLU A 255 -30.65 -15.45 -8.86
C GLU A 255 -30.91 -14.21 -9.72
N TYR A 256 -29.97 -13.94 -10.62
CA TYR A 256 -30.08 -12.87 -11.61
C TYR A 256 -29.82 -13.43 -13.00
N LYS A 257 -30.60 -13.00 -13.97
CA LYS A 257 -30.39 -13.33 -15.39
C LYS A 257 -29.21 -12.58 -15.95
N VAL A 258 -28.43 -13.25 -16.77
CA VAL A 258 -27.30 -12.71 -17.52
C VAL A 258 -27.66 -12.71 -19.00
N ARG A 259 -27.27 -11.69 -19.74
CA ARG A 259 -27.52 -11.63 -21.19
C ARG A 259 -26.91 -12.86 -21.86
N LYS A 260 -27.69 -13.44 -22.79
CA LYS A 260 -27.30 -14.67 -23.49
C LYS A 260 -25.95 -14.56 -24.19
N ASN A 261 -25.21 -15.66 -24.21
CA ASN A 261 -23.91 -15.83 -24.88
C ASN A 261 -22.87 -14.77 -24.46
N THR A 262 -22.84 -14.43 -23.18
CA THR A 262 -21.94 -13.40 -22.67
C THR A 262 -20.79 -14.05 -21.90
N LEU A 263 -19.56 -13.78 -22.33
CA LEU A 263 -18.34 -14.14 -21.59
C LEU A 263 -18.18 -13.20 -20.39
N VAL A 264 -17.89 -13.76 -19.22
CA VAL A 264 -17.68 -13.04 -17.95
C VAL A 264 -16.57 -13.68 -17.14
N ASN A 265 -15.86 -12.88 -16.34
CA ASN A 265 -14.80 -13.35 -15.46
C ASN A 265 -14.60 -12.44 -14.22
N THR A 266 -15.50 -11.48 -14.01
CA THR A 266 -15.42 -10.55 -12.88
C THR A 266 -16.81 -10.33 -12.30
N PHE A 267 -16.96 -10.63 -11.02
CA PHE A 267 -18.18 -10.36 -10.25
C PHE A 267 -18.00 -9.09 -9.42
N LEU A 268 -19.08 -8.31 -9.29
CA LEU A 268 -19.16 -7.12 -8.46
C LEU A 268 -20.38 -7.22 -7.55
N ILE A 269 -20.15 -6.90 -6.26
CA ILE A 269 -21.20 -6.73 -5.26
C ILE A 269 -20.96 -5.45 -4.46
N GLN A 270 -22.02 -4.72 -4.12
CA GLN A 270 -21.96 -3.49 -3.32
C GLN A 270 -23.08 -3.48 -2.29
N GLU A 271 -22.76 -3.07 -1.07
CA GLU A 271 -23.77 -2.74 -0.05
C GLU A 271 -24.20 -1.26 -0.16
N ASP A 272 -25.40 -0.97 0.30
CA ASP A 272 -25.82 0.39 0.63
C ASP A 272 -25.23 0.75 2.00
N ILE A 273 -24.01 1.30 1.99
CA ILE A 273 -23.25 1.63 3.21
C ILE A 273 -23.93 2.70 4.07
N THR A 274 -24.89 3.46 3.54
CA THR A 274 -25.70 4.40 4.35
C THR A 274 -26.57 3.68 5.40
N LYS A 275 -26.79 2.36 5.18
CA LYS A 275 -27.46 1.45 6.13
C LYS A 275 -26.47 0.57 6.89
N GLY A 276 -25.18 0.83 6.75
CA GLY A 276 -24.07 0.13 7.36
C GLY A 276 -23.56 -1.05 6.54
N GLN A 277 -22.31 -1.41 6.78
CA GLN A 277 -21.68 -2.61 6.25
C GLN A 277 -22.09 -3.81 7.08
N ARG A 278 -22.68 -4.84 6.47
CA ARG A 278 -23.31 -5.96 7.18
C ARG A 278 -22.82 -7.34 6.76
N VAL A 279 -22.36 -7.51 5.51
CA VAL A 279 -21.95 -8.82 4.99
C VAL A 279 -20.65 -9.28 5.66
N GLU A 280 -20.65 -10.52 6.16
CA GLU A 280 -19.49 -11.24 6.72
C GLU A 280 -19.06 -12.40 5.83
N GLY A 281 -19.94 -12.86 4.93
CA GLY A 281 -19.64 -13.93 4.00
C GLY A 281 -20.69 -14.03 2.90
N PHE A 282 -20.23 -14.39 1.71
CA PHE A 282 -21.10 -14.68 0.57
C PHE A 282 -20.43 -15.67 -0.38
N THR A 283 -21.23 -16.41 -1.15
CA THR A 283 -20.76 -17.25 -2.25
C THR A 283 -21.40 -16.80 -3.57
N VAL A 284 -20.68 -17.06 -4.66
CA VAL A 284 -21.12 -16.75 -6.02
C VAL A 284 -21.03 -17.99 -6.89
N GLU A 285 -22.11 -18.26 -7.60
CA GLU A 285 -22.18 -19.33 -8.59
C GLU A 285 -22.69 -18.78 -9.90
N VAL A 286 -22.23 -19.31 -11.01
CA VAL A 286 -22.76 -19.03 -12.35
C VAL A 286 -23.39 -20.27 -12.95
N PHE A 287 -24.51 -20.10 -13.64
CA PHE A 287 -25.14 -21.17 -14.40
C PHE A 287 -24.59 -21.10 -15.84
N ALA A 288 -23.90 -22.17 -16.22
CA ALA A 288 -23.28 -22.32 -17.53
C ALA A 288 -23.32 -23.80 -17.95
N ASN A 289 -23.50 -24.08 -19.22
CA ASN A 289 -23.53 -25.44 -19.76
C ASN A 289 -24.53 -26.37 -19.03
N GLY A 290 -25.67 -25.83 -18.63
CA GLY A 290 -26.74 -26.59 -17.98
C GLY A 290 -26.55 -26.91 -16.51
N ALA A 291 -25.50 -26.37 -15.85
CA ALA A 291 -25.21 -26.61 -14.42
C ALA A 291 -24.77 -25.32 -13.70
N TRP A 292 -24.92 -25.35 -12.36
CA TRP A 292 -24.35 -24.34 -11.48
C TRP A 292 -22.90 -24.64 -11.16
N HIS A 293 -22.04 -23.66 -11.33
CA HIS A 293 -20.61 -23.74 -11.04
C HIS A 293 -20.26 -22.70 -9.98
N HIS A 294 -19.66 -23.13 -8.89
CA HIS A 294 -19.08 -22.22 -7.89
C HIS A 294 -17.90 -21.47 -8.52
N VAL A 295 -17.92 -20.15 -8.50
CA VAL A 295 -16.89 -19.30 -9.09
C VAL A 295 -16.12 -18.50 -8.06
N GLY A 296 -16.59 -18.43 -6.84
CA GLY A 296 -15.87 -17.80 -5.76
C GLY A 296 -16.73 -17.50 -4.53
N GLU A 297 -16.01 -17.09 -3.50
CA GLU A 297 -16.58 -16.67 -2.23
C GLU A 297 -15.85 -15.44 -1.70
N GLY A 298 -16.46 -14.74 -0.76
CA GLY A 298 -15.85 -13.59 -0.13
C GLY A 298 -16.36 -13.38 1.29
N THR A 299 -15.64 -12.57 2.02
CA THR A 299 -16.00 -12.16 3.38
C THR A 299 -16.79 -10.85 3.34
N THR A 300 -16.16 -9.72 3.66
CA THR A 300 -16.82 -8.40 3.65
C THR A 300 -17.09 -7.89 2.24
N VAL A 301 -18.12 -7.07 2.12
CA VAL A 301 -18.50 -6.39 0.88
C VAL A 301 -18.27 -4.88 1.01
N GLY A 302 -19.05 -4.18 1.83
CA GLY A 302 -18.97 -2.73 1.98
C GLY A 302 -19.35 -1.96 0.71
N TYR A 303 -18.68 -0.84 0.46
CA TYR A 303 -18.95 0.01 -0.70
C TYR A 303 -18.75 -0.73 -2.02
N LYS A 304 -17.71 -1.57 -2.14
CA LYS A 304 -17.43 -2.36 -3.34
C LYS A 304 -16.58 -3.59 -3.05
N ARG A 305 -17.02 -4.72 -3.59
CA ARG A 305 -16.23 -5.95 -3.66
C ARG A 305 -16.17 -6.43 -5.10
N LEU A 306 -14.95 -6.64 -5.60
CA LEU A 306 -14.68 -7.29 -6.87
C LEU A 306 -14.13 -8.71 -6.61
N LEU A 307 -14.58 -9.66 -7.40
CA LEU A 307 -14.15 -11.05 -7.32
C LEU A 307 -13.83 -11.54 -8.75
N PRO A 308 -12.55 -11.69 -9.10
CA PRO A 308 -12.17 -12.29 -10.38
C PRO A 308 -12.36 -13.80 -10.33
N PHE A 309 -12.69 -14.42 -11.46
CA PHE A 309 -12.84 -15.85 -11.66
C PHE A 309 -12.47 -16.25 -13.10
N SER A 310 -12.43 -17.55 -13.38
CA SER A 310 -12.13 -18.05 -14.73
C SER A 310 -13.22 -17.69 -15.74
N ASP A 311 -12.85 -17.47 -17.00
CA ASP A 311 -13.77 -17.16 -18.09
C ASP A 311 -14.94 -18.16 -18.12
N SER A 312 -16.16 -17.64 -18.19
CA SER A 312 -17.39 -18.41 -18.21
C SER A 312 -18.45 -17.78 -19.13
N HIS A 313 -19.13 -18.60 -19.91
CA HIS A 313 -20.34 -18.20 -20.65
C HIS A 313 -21.57 -18.37 -19.74
N ALA A 314 -21.80 -17.37 -18.88
CA ALA A 314 -22.88 -17.42 -17.89
C ALA A 314 -24.24 -17.05 -18.46
N GLU A 315 -25.28 -17.81 -18.09
CA GLU A 315 -26.69 -17.52 -18.37
C GLU A 315 -27.40 -16.90 -17.18
N LYS A 316 -26.95 -17.25 -15.95
CA LYS A 316 -27.41 -16.70 -14.68
C LYS A 316 -26.25 -16.58 -13.72
N VAL A 317 -26.40 -15.71 -12.72
CA VAL A 317 -25.54 -15.66 -11.52
C VAL A 317 -26.40 -15.80 -10.29
N ARG A 318 -25.90 -16.54 -9.30
CA ARG A 318 -26.56 -16.76 -8.01
C ARG A 318 -25.61 -16.28 -6.91
N VAL A 319 -26.17 -15.50 -5.97
CA VAL A 319 -25.45 -15.01 -4.80
C VAL A 319 -26.16 -15.54 -3.55
N THR A 320 -25.41 -16.14 -2.64
CA THR A 320 -25.90 -16.57 -1.34
C THR A 320 -25.18 -15.82 -0.24
N ILE A 321 -25.92 -15.24 0.71
CA ILE A 321 -25.34 -14.60 1.91
C ILE A 321 -25.07 -15.69 2.95
N THR A 322 -23.79 -15.98 3.21
CA THR A 322 -23.37 -17.03 4.15
C THR A 322 -23.08 -16.51 5.55
N GLY A 323 -22.86 -15.19 5.69
CA GLY A 323 -22.64 -14.53 6.98
C GLY A 323 -23.04 -13.06 6.94
N ALA A 324 -23.65 -12.57 8.03
CA ALA A 324 -24.04 -11.16 8.13
C ALA A 324 -24.24 -10.68 9.58
N ARG A 325 -24.12 -9.37 9.78
CA ARG A 325 -24.45 -8.64 11.02
C ARG A 325 -25.81 -7.96 10.91
N GLY A 326 -26.87 -8.76 10.91
CA GLY A 326 -28.25 -8.29 10.75
C GLY A 326 -28.69 -8.24 9.27
N THR A 327 -29.62 -7.36 8.97
CA THR A 327 -30.19 -7.25 7.61
C THR A 327 -29.19 -6.65 6.63
N VAL A 328 -28.90 -7.36 5.55
CA VAL A 328 -28.02 -6.94 4.46
C VAL A 328 -28.81 -6.09 3.46
N ASN A 329 -28.24 -5.00 3.01
CA ASN A 329 -28.81 -4.15 1.95
C ASN A 329 -27.83 -4.08 0.76
N ILE A 330 -28.05 -4.91 -0.25
CA ILE A 330 -27.27 -4.90 -1.49
C ILE A 330 -27.81 -3.78 -2.39
N SER A 331 -26.91 -2.88 -2.81
CA SER A 331 -27.22 -1.76 -3.71
C SER A 331 -26.95 -2.07 -5.18
N ASN A 332 -26.04 -3.01 -5.45
CA ASN A 332 -25.70 -3.39 -6.83
C ASN A 332 -25.07 -4.77 -6.92
N ILE A 333 -25.37 -5.47 -8.02
CA ILE A 333 -24.75 -6.72 -8.46
C ILE A 333 -24.32 -6.54 -9.92
N GLY A 334 -23.13 -7.04 -10.26
CA GLY A 334 -22.62 -6.96 -11.63
C GLY A 334 -21.80 -8.17 -12.04
N LEU A 335 -21.85 -8.48 -13.32
CA LEU A 335 -20.92 -9.37 -14.00
C LEU A 335 -20.30 -8.63 -15.18
N TYR A 336 -19.01 -8.80 -15.34
CA TYR A 336 -18.21 -8.11 -16.34
C TYR A 336 -17.19 -9.06 -16.97
N TYR A 337 -16.70 -8.67 -18.13
CA TYR A 337 -15.56 -9.29 -18.75
C TYR A 337 -14.37 -8.33 -18.66
N ALA A 338 -13.35 -8.74 -17.92
CA ALA A 338 -12.06 -8.08 -17.81
C ALA A 338 -11.08 -8.76 -18.77
N GLU A 339 -10.53 -8.02 -19.72
CA GLU A 339 -9.56 -8.56 -20.67
C GLU A 339 -8.31 -9.04 -19.92
N PRO A 340 -7.84 -10.27 -20.14
CA PRO A 340 -6.64 -10.77 -19.46
C PRO A 340 -5.40 -9.93 -19.75
N LEU A 341 -4.63 -9.64 -18.72
CA LEU A 341 -3.40 -8.86 -18.82
C LEU A 341 -2.22 -9.70 -18.35
N VAL A 342 -1.05 -9.43 -18.95
CA VAL A 342 0.23 -10.00 -18.52
C VAL A 342 1.03 -8.92 -17.82
N ASP A 343 1.53 -9.21 -16.62
CA ASP A 343 2.41 -8.28 -15.92
C ASP A 343 3.75 -8.19 -16.67
N LYS A 344 4.06 -6.97 -17.12
CA LYS A 344 5.28 -6.61 -17.83
C LYS A 344 6.09 -5.57 -17.05
N THR A 345 5.87 -5.48 -15.75
CA THR A 345 6.68 -4.58 -14.91
C THR A 345 8.14 -5.02 -15.02
N MET A 346 9.00 -4.06 -15.35
CA MET A 346 10.42 -4.34 -15.53
C MET A 346 11.03 -4.71 -14.19
N LYS A 347 11.68 -5.86 -14.11
CA LYS A 347 12.46 -6.26 -12.93
C LYS A 347 13.65 -5.33 -12.78
N VAL A 348 13.91 -4.92 -11.57
CA VAL A 348 15.05 -4.06 -11.25
C VAL A 348 16.31 -4.92 -11.27
N THR A 349 17.36 -4.47 -11.95
CA THR A 349 18.68 -5.10 -11.88
C THR A 349 19.29 -4.83 -10.51
N LEU A 350 19.49 -5.88 -9.73
CA LEU A 350 19.97 -5.75 -8.35
C LEU A 350 21.50 -5.68 -8.24
N SER A 351 22.24 -6.19 -9.19
CA SER A 351 23.70 -6.20 -9.14
C SER A 351 24.33 -5.73 -10.45
N ASP A 352 25.29 -4.82 -10.36
CA ASP A 352 26.12 -4.41 -11.49
C ASP A 352 27.19 -5.46 -11.84
N VAL A 353 27.42 -6.42 -10.94
CA VAL A 353 28.29 -7.58 -11.14
C VAL A 353 27.42 -8.82 -11.32
N PRO A 354 27.61 -9.60 -12.39
CA PRO A 354 26.90 -10.86 -12.56
C PRO A 354 27.10 -11.78 -11.36
N VAL A 355 26.01 -12.32 -10.84
CA VAL A 355 26.02 -13.20 -9.67
C VAL A 355 26.50 -14.63 -10.00
N ASP A 356 26.62 -14.95 -11.27
CA ASP A 356 27.10 -16.26 -11.74
C ASP A 356 28.49 -16.55 -11.18
N GLY A 357 28.62 -17.66 -10.49
CA GLY A 357 29.86 -18.09 -9.86
C GLY A 357 30.11 -17.53 -8.45
N TRP A 358 29.21 -16.70 -7.93
CA TRP A 358 29.23 -16.32 -6.50
C TRP A 358 28.99 -17.54 -5.62
N LYS A 359 29.56 -17.50 -4.43
CA LYS A 359 29.42 -18.56 -3.41
C LYS A 359 29.13 -17.95 -2.05
N THR A 360 28.24 -18.58 -1.33
CA THR A 360 28.04 -18.25 0.10
C THR A 360 29.09 -18.96 0.96
N VAL A 361 29.54 -18.30 2.02
CA VAL A 361 30.62 -18.79 2.89
C VAL A 361 30.02 -19.16 4.25
N GLY A 362 30.28 -20.39 4.70
CA GLY A 362 29.89 -20.86 6.02
C GLY A 362 28.47 -21.43 6.12
N MET A 363 27.63 -21.26 5.08
CA MET A 363 26.26 -21.77 5.04
C MET A 363 25.74 -21.88 3.61
N ASP A 364 24.69 -22.65 3.44
CA ASP A 364 23.95 -22.69 2.16
C ASP A 364 22.91 -21.56 2.12
N ALA A 365 23.22 -20.52 1.38
CA ALA A 365 22.35 -19.37 1.16
C ALA A 365 22.25 -19.04 -0.35
N ALA A 366 22.31 -20.07 -1.21
CA ALA A 366 22.30 -19.92 -2.65
C ALA A 366 21.07 -19.12 -3.16
N ALA A 367 19.93 -19.25 -2.50
CA ALA A 367 18.70 -18.50 -2.83
C ALA A 367 18.83 -16.98 -2.65
N ALA A 368 19.82 -16.48 -1.92
CA ALA A 368 20.04 -15.03 -1.75
C ALA A 368 20.94 -14.43 -2.86
N ILE A 369 21.51 -15.27 -3.74
CA ILE A 369 22.46 -14.87 -4.77
C ILE A 369 22.22 -15.61 -6.11
N ASP A 370 20.99 -16.06 -6.37
CA ASP A 370 20.65 -16.83 -7.58
C ASP A 370 20.06 -15.96 -8.73
N GLY A 371 20.01 -14.65 -8.52
CA GLY A 371 19.47 -13.69 -9.48
C GLY A 371 17.94 -13.68 -9.56
N LYS A 372 17.25 -14.33 -8.62
CA LYS A 372 15.79 -14.47 -8.61
C LYS A 372 15.22 -13.84 -7.35
N GLN A 373 14.33 -12.86 -7.51
CA GLN A 373 13.67 -12.20 -6.38
C GLN A 373 12.53 -13.03 -5.77
N GLU A 374 12.15 -14.13 -6.41
CA GLU A 374 11.09 -15.02 -5.98
C GLU A 374 11.58 -16.13 -5.03
N THR A 375 12.87 -16.37 -4.99
CA THR A 375 13.52 -17.30 -4.05
C THR A 375 13.91 -16.58 -2.77
N VAL A 376 13.96 -17.28 -1.66
CA VAL A 376 14.26 -16.68 -0.35
C VAL A 376 15.19 -17.57 0.44
N TRP A 377 16.28 -17.01 0.92
CA TRP A 377 17.07 -17.63 1.98
C TRP A 377 16.54 -17.14 3.34
N LYS A 378 16.24 -18.07 4.25
CA LYS A 378 15.68 -17.78 5.57
C LYS A 378 16.36 -18.60 6.66
N THR A 379 16.59 -17.98 7.82
CA THR A 379 17.19 -18.63 9.02
C THR A 379 16.38 -18.27 10.25
N GLU A 380 16.51 -19.06 11.29
CA GLU A 380 15.83 -18.86 12.59
C GLU A 380 16.69 -18.04 13.60
N THR A 381 17.71 -17.32 13.10
CA THR A 381 18.57 -16.44 13.89
C THR A 381 18.95 -15.22 13.09
N LEU A 382 19.44 -14.16 13.75
CA LEU A 382 20.07 -13.03 13.07
C LEU A 382 21.43 -13.48 12.52
N THR A 383 21.42 -14.04 11.32
CA THR A 383 22.58 -14.69 10.71
C THR A 383 23.19 -13.79 9.63
N PRO A 384 24.50 -13.44 9.73
CA PRO A 384 25.19 -12.71 8.67
C PRO A 384 25.26 -13.52 7.36
N LEU A 385 24.97 -12.88 6.24
CA LEU A 385 25.17 -13.41 4.90
C LEU A 385 26.57 -13.02 4.41
N VAL A 386 27.43 -14.01 4.16
CA VAL A 386 28.78 -13.80 3.64
C VAL A 386 28.89 -14.37 2.23
N VAL A 387 29.37 -13.55 1.29
CA VAL A 387 29.48 -13.90 -0.12
C VAL A 387 30.91 -13.73 -0.63
N ASP A 388 31.41 -14.74 -1.34
CA ASP A 388 32.61 -14.70 -2.18
C ASP A 388 32.20 -14.48 -3.64
N MET A 389 32.55 -13.32 -4.20
CA MET A 389 32.25 -12.97 -5.61
C MET A 389 33.23 -13.66 -6.61
N GLY A 390 34.21 -14.42 -6.11
CA GLY A 390 35.21 -15.12 -6.94
C GLY A 390 36.29 -14.20 -7.53
N LYS A 391 36.09 -12.89 -7.56
CA LYS A 391 37.05 -11.89 -8.06
C LYS A 391 36.95 -10.58 -7.27
N GLU A 392 38.03 -9.83 -7.24
CA GLU A 392 38.05 -8.47 -6.66
C GLU A 392 37.36 -7.47 -7.59
N VAL A 393 36.50 -6.61 -7.04
CA VAL A 393 35.84 -5.50 -7.73
C VAL A 393 35.84 -4.24 -6.84
N GLU A 394 35.66 -3.06 -7.46
CA GLU A 394 35.50 -1.78 -6.74
C GLU A 394 34.02 -1.57 -6.38
N ILE A 395 33.65 -1.97 -5.16
CA ILE A 395 32.28 -1.87 -4.66
C ILE A 395 32.00 -0.40 -4.26
N ALA A 396 30.97 0.22 -4.86
CA ALA A 396 30.49 1.56 -4.54
C ALA A 396 29.15 1.54 -3.77
N GLY A 397 28.62 0.37 -3.50
CA GLY A 397 27.36 0.17 -2.80
C GLY A 397 26.87 -1.25 -2.90
N PHE A 398 25.69 -1.51 -2.36
CA PHE A 398 25.03 -2.80 -2.47
C PHE A 398 23.52 -2.62 -2.64
N SER A 399 22.85 -3.67 -3.08
CA SER A 399 21.38 -3.76 -3.08
C SER A 399 20.94 -4.89 -2.15
N TYR A 400 19.74 -4.73 -1.58
CA TYR A 400 19.05 -5.73 -0.80
C TYR A 400 17.59 -5.80 -1.23
N ALA A 401 17.12 -6.97 -1.66
CA ALA A 401 15.72 -7.25 -1.91
C ALA A 401 15.17 -8.09 -0.74
N PRO A 402 14.15 -7.60 -0.03
CA PRO A 402 13.46 -8.41 0.99
C PRO A 402 12.69 -9.55 0.34
N ALA A 403 12.33 -10.56 1.13
CA ALA A 403 11.45 -11.63 0.70
C ALA A 403 10.11 -11.07 0.18
N GLN A 404 9.63 -11.63 -0.93
CA GLN A 404 8.35 -11.26 -1.56
C GLN A 404 7.24 -12.22 -1.11
N GLU A 405 7.11 -12.41 0.22
CA GLU A 405 6.12 -13.29 0.87
C GLU A 405 5.04 -12.46 1.57
N GLU A 406 3.90 -13.08 1.91
CA GLU A 406 2.89 -12.41 2.76
C GLU A 406 3.40 -12.17 4.18
N ASP A 407 4.19 -13.10 4.72
CA ASP A 407 4.87 -12.97 6.01
C ASP A 407 6.28 -12.38 5.80
N LEU A 408 6.42 -11.11 6.10
CA LEU A 408 7.67 -10.37 5.98
C LEU A 408 8.63 -10.61 7.17
N THR A 409 8.34 -11.55 8.08
CA THR A 409 9.21 -11.88 9.21
C THR A 409 10.59 -12.31 8.73
N GLY A 410 11.61 -11.66 9.25
CA GLY A 410 13.01 -11.83 8.86
C GLY A 410 13.54 -10.73 7.92
N THR A 411 12.67 -9.85 7.40
CA THR A 411 13.12 -8.69 6.63
C THR A 411 14.06 -7.84 7.49
N ILE A 412 15.27 -7.63 7.01
CA ILE A 412 16.30 -6.88 7.74
C ILE A 412 15.90 -5.41 7.82
N TYR A 413 15.91 -4.83 9.04
CA TYR A 413 15.67 -3.40 9.25
C TYR A 413 16.98 -2.66 9.48
N LYS A 414 17.75 -3.03 10.53
CA LYS A 414 19.07 -2.46 10.78
C LYS A 414 20.16 -3.47 10.45
N TYR A 415 21.25 -2.97 9.90
CA TYR A 415 22.33 -3.80 9.40
C TYR A 415 23.69 -3.13 9.55
N ASN A 416 24.76 -3.96 9.49
CA ASN A 416 26.11 -3.53 9.14
C ASN A 416 26.50 -4.16 7.81
N PHE A 417 27.28 -3.44 7.00
CA PHE A 417 27.84 -3.98 5.77
C PHE A 417 29.36 -3.91 5.81
N TYR A 418 29.98 -5.01 5.48
CA TYR A 418 31.43 -5.16 5.49
C TYR A 418 31.94 -5.71 4.16
N VAL A 419 33.19 -5.38 3.85
CA VAL A 419 33.92 -5.89 2.69
C VAL A 419 35.25 -6.48 3.12
N SER A 420 35.78 -7.41 2.31
CA SER A 420 37.09 -8.02 2.54
C SER A 420 37.76 -8.44 1.23
N ARG A 421 39.10 -8.45 1.17
CA ARG A 421 39.84 -8.99 0.05
C ARG A 421 40.13 -10.47 0.17
N ASP A 422 40.28 -10.96 1.38
CA ASP A 422 40.75 -12.32 1.70
C ASP A 422 39.73 -13.17 2.50
N GLY A 423 38.57 -12.59 2.84
CA GLY A 423 37.54 -13.23 3.65
C GLY A 423 37.86 -13.36 5.13
N LYS A 424 38.99 -12.75 5.63
CA LYS A 424 39.42 -12.78 7.02
C LYS A 424 39.44 -11.40 7.66
N ASP A 425 40.06 -10.44 6.97
CA ASP A 425 40.15 -9.06 7.45
C ASP A 425 38.96 -8.26 6.89
N TRP A 426 38.03 -7.83 7.75
CA TRP A 426 36.80 -7.19 7.40
C TRP A 426 36.85 -5.69 7.69
N MET A 427 36.48 -4.88 6.68
CA MET A 427 36.33 -3.44 6.80
C MET A 427 34.84 -3.08 6.75
N LYS A 428 34.36 -2.35 7.75
CA LYS A 428 32.98 -1.82 7.76
C LYS A 428 32.87 -0.66 6.76
N CYS A 429 31.83 -0.71 5.91
CA CYS A 429 31.51 0.36 4.96
C CYS A 429 30.71 1.49 5.62
N ASP A 430 30.76 2.68 5.01
CA ASP A 430 30.04 3.88 5.39
C ASP A 430 28.57 3.85 4.86
N ALA A 431 27.85 2.76 5.18
CA ALA A 431 26.44 2.58 4.82
C ALA A 431 25.53 3.25 5.85
N THR A 432 24.29 3.53 5.46
CA THR A 432 23.28 4.17 6.33
C THR A 432 22.94 3.37 7.58
N GLY A 433 23.12 2.04 7.55
CA GLY A 433 22.88 1.14 8.68
C GLY A 433 21.43 0.76 8.92
N GLU A 434 20.50 1.30 8.13
CA GLU A 434 19.08 0.91 8.17
C GLU A 434 18.44 1.01 6.80
N PHE A 435 17.43 0.17 6.56
CA PHE A 435 16.53 0.25 5.42
C PHE A 435 15.26 0.99 5.84
N SER A 436 15.27 2.31 5.68
CA SER A 436 14.14 3.17 6.07
C SER A 436 12.85 2.72 5.39
N ASN A 437 11.75 2.66 6.14
CA ASN A 437 10.42 2.30 5.64
C ASN A 437 10.24 0.88 5.04
N ILE A 438 11.23 -0.01 5.17
CA ILE A 438 11.14 -1.36 4.56
C ILE A 438 10.01 -2.22 5.14
N MET A 439 9.60 -1.95 6.38
CA MET A 439 8.47 -2.63 7.02
C MET A 439 7.16 -2.40 6.24
N HIS A 440 6.97 -1.20 5.70
CA HIS A 440 5.74 -0.79 5.03
C HIS A 440 5.85 -0.86 3.51
N ASN A 441 7.05 -0.69 2.98
CA ASN A 441 7.35 -0.75 1.55
C ASN A 441 8.52 -1.73 1.29
N PRO A 442 8.26 -3.05 1.24
CA PRO A 442 9.27 -4.08 1.07
C PRO A 442 9.74 -4.21 -0.39
N VAL A 443 10.27 -3.14 -0.95
CA VAL A 443 10.88 -3.10 -2.28
C VAL A 443 12.41 -3.29 -2.20
N PRO A 444 13.11 -3.56 -3.32
CA PRO A 444 14.56 -3.56 -3.33
C PRO A 444 15.17 -2.21 -2.93
N TYR A 445 16.14 -2.24 -2.06
CA TYR A 445 16.90 -1.07 -1.59
C TYR A 445 18.28 -1.02 -2.21
N PHE A 446 18.71 0.19 -2.60
CA PHE A 446 20.01 0.48 -3.18
C PHE A 446 20.75 1.44 -2.25
N VAL A 447 21.82 0.96 -1.65
CA VAL A 447 22.64 1.74 -0.71
C VAL A 447 23.95 2.10 -1.39
N ARG A 448 24.21 3.40 -1.58
CA ARG A 448 25.49 3.90 -2.11
C ARG A 448 26.42 4.30 -0.96
N PHE A 449 27.69 4.00 -1.12
CA PHE A 449 28.74 4.42 -0.20
C PHE A 449 29.31 5.78 -0.60
N GLY A 450 29.87 6.51 0.36
CA GLY A 450 30.58 7.77 0.10
C GLY A 450 31.90 7.59 -0.66
N LYS A 451 32.43 6.35 -0.70
CA LYS A 451 33.65 5.98 -1.44
C LYS A 451 33.55 4.53 -1.94
N THR A 452 34.47 4.15 -2.82
CA THR A 452 34.59 2.76 -3.28
C THR A 452 35.50 1.93 -2.35
N TYR A 453 35.28 0.62 -2.36
CA TYR A 453 36.03 -0.35 -1.58
C TYR A 453 36.45 -1.52 -2.48
N PRO A 454 37.76 -1.77 -2.69
CA PRO A 454 38.23 -2.94 -3.42
C PRO A 454 38.02 -4.20 -2.56
N ALA A 455 37.23 -5.14 -3.06
CA ALA A 455 36.87 -6.32 -2.32
C ALA A 455 36.51 -7.51 -3.24
N ARG A 456 36.79 -8.73 -2.75
CA ARG A 456 36.31 -9.98 -3.30
C ARG A 456 35.16 -10.55 -2.49
N TYR A 457 35.10 -10.23 -1.19
CA TYR A 457 34.09 -10.71 -0.27
C TYR A 457 33.28 -9.54 0.26
N PHE A 458 31.99 -9.79 0.52
CA PHE A 458 31.17 -8.88 1.31
C PHE A 458 30.35 -9.64 2.36
N LYS A 459 29.91 -8.92 3.37
CA LYS A 459 29.09 -9.45 4.46
C LYS A 459 28.00 -8.46 4.80
N LEU A 460 26.73 -8.91 4.70
CA LEU A 460 25.58 -8.23 5.27
C LEU A 460 25.27 -8.85 6.62
N GLU A 461 25.39 -8.08 7.68
CA GLU A 461 25.13 -8.49 9.05
C GLU A 461 23.86 -7.84 9.56
N PRO A 462 22.75 -8.61 9.74
CA PRO A 462 21.53 -8.09 10.31
C PRO A 462 21.73 -7.75 11.79
N VAL A 463 21.25 -6.56 12.19
CA VAL A 463 21.24 -6.09 13.58
C VAL A 463 19.86 -6.22 14.20
N THR A 464 18.83 -5.85 13.45
CA THR A 464 17.42 -6.09 13.78
C THR A 464 16.63 -6.41 12.52
N GLU A 465 15.57 -7.18 12.68
CA GLU A 465 14.54 -7.34 11.67
C GLU A 465 13.28 -6.53 12.04
N ILE A 466 12.34 -6.39 11.11
CA ILE A 466 11.19 -5.47 11.24
C ILE A 466 10.27 -5.74 12.44
N ASN A 467 10.22 -6.98 12.96
CA ASN A 467 9.36 -7.40 14.07
C ASN A 467 10.16 -7.65 15.38
N ASN A 468 11.46 -7.30 15.41
CA ASN A 468 12.39 -7.56 16.51
C ASN A 468 12.48 -9.05 16.88
N LYS A 469 12.32 -9.95 15.90
CA LYS A 469 12.53 -11.39 16.07
C LYS A 469 13.96 -11.78 15.65
N ALA A 470 14.45 -12.91 16.14
CA ALA A 470 15.74 -13.46 15.75
C ALA A 470 15.61 -14.30 14.47
N VAL A 471 15.26 -13.67 13.34
CA VAL A 471 15.09 -14.30 12.03
C VAL A 471 15.80 -13.45 10.98
N THR A 472 16.39 -14.07 9.95
CA THR A 472 16.91 -13.37 8.77
C THR A 472 16.27 -13.93 7.51
N ALA A 473 15.78 -13.05 6.65
CA ALA A 473 15.29 -13.41 5.32
C ALA A 473 15.89 -12.48 4.26
N VAL A 474 16.42 -13.06 3.19
CA VAL A 474 16.99 -12.34 2.05
C VAL A 474 16.39 -12.93 0.77
N GLY A 475 15.67 -12.11 0.01
CA GLY A 475 15.20 -12.50 -1.33
C GLY A 475 16.35 -12.46 -2.33
N GLU A 476 17.14 -11.37 -2.34
CA GLU A 476 18.31 -11.27 -3.22
C GLU A 476 19.24 -10.17 -2.70
N ILE A 477 20.54 -10.30 -2.96
CA ILE A 477 21.54 -9.29 -2.67
C ILE A 477 22.46 -9.06 -3.89
N GLY A 478 22.88 -7.82 -4.08
CA GLY A 478 23.78 -7.45 -5.17
C GLY A 478 24.81 -6.42 -4.76
N VAL A 479 25.80 -6.16 -5.61
CA VAL A 479 26.76 -5.09 -5.44
C VAL A 479 26.67 -4.07 -6.56
N LEU A 480 26.90 -2.82 -6.20
CA LEU A 480 26.85 -1.66 -7.07
C LEU A 480 28.27 -1.15 -7.34
N LEU A 481 28.58 -0.93 -8.60
CA LEU A 481 29.81 -0.29 -9.03
C LEU A 481 29.63 1.24 -9.08
N LYS A 482 30.73 1.95 -9.39
CA LYS A 482 30.72 3.43 -9.47
C LYS A 482 29.92 3.93 -10.67
#